data_0373823530f2a3d8d54843429bc71338
#
_entry.id   0373823530f2a3d8d54843429bc71338
#
_cell.length_a   1.000
_cell.length_b   1.000
_cell.length_c   1.000
_cell.angle_alpha   90.00
_cell.angle_beta   90.00
_cell.angle_gamma   90.00
#
_symmetry.space_group_name_H-M   'P 1'
#
loop_
_entity.id
_entity.type
_entity.pdbx_description
1 polymer ?
#
loop_
_entity_poly.entity_id
_entity_poly.type
_entity_poly.pdbx_seq_one_letter_code
_entity_poly.pdbx_strand_id
1 'polypeptide(L)'
;MVTGLFSRPKARYDYHALVNMMSASSTREVVEDLLIPEGYTCRQIFALLEENRICTAQDLSAYAANGALKDYWFLENVTRGDKYCLEGFLFPDTYDFYKNSSPREVLEKMLDNFDYRFSEEMRAQIDTLNATVTDGSFTVREVTIVASLIEKETASASESPRIAGVIYNRLFHWDYPALLNIDAAIIYAQDGVSDHIDTSLDSPYNTYLHVGLTPTPIANPGLASLQAALNPESHNYYYYVLNPATGAHQFSTTQEEHEQYRAQFAAAAAAASTQSEGE
;
A
#
# COMPACT_ATOMS: atom_id res chain seq x y z
N MET A 1 -12.23 -67.11 18.01
CA MET A 1 -11.41 -66.39 17.01
C MET A 1 -12.32 -66.02 15.86
N VAL A 2 -12.75 -64.76 15.80
CA VAL A 2 -13.58 -64.23 14.72
C VAL A 2 -12.76 -63.16 14.00
N THR A 3 -12.31 -63.53 12.81
CA THR A 3 -11.59 -62.61 11.94
C THR A 3 -12.60 -61.80 11.17
N GLY A 4 -12.84 -60.54 11.60
CA GLY A 4 -13.64 -59.57 10.87
C GLY A 4 -12.84 -59.00 9.67
N LEU A 5 -13.19 -59.37 8.45
CA LEU A 5 -12.74 -58.70 7.25
C LEU A 5 -13.43 -57.33 7.13
N PHE A 6 -12.68 -56.27 7.38
CA PHE A 6 -13.11 -54.92 6.96
C PHE A 6 -12.85 -54.75 5.47
N SER A 7 -13.87 -54.98 4.66
CA SER A 7 -13.83 -54.59 3.26
C SER A 7 -13.96 -53.06 3.17
N ARG A 8 -12.88 -52.40 2.75
CA ARG A 8 -12.94 -50.95 2.36
C ARG A 8 -13.93 -50.80 1.20
N PRO A 9 -14.90 -49.89 1.30
CA PRO A 9 -15.75 -49.57 0.17
C PRO A 9 -14.85 -49.05 -0.96
N LYS A 10 -14.88 -49.72 -2.12
CA LYS A 10 -14.30 -49.18 -3.35
C LYS A 10 -15.09 -47.92 -3.70
N ALA A 11 -14.49 -46.75 -3.56
CA ALA A 11 -15.07 -45.49 -4.07
C ALA A 11 -15.26 -45.68 -5.59
N ARG A 12 -16.51 -45.85 -6.04
CA ARG A 12 -16.84 -45.74 -7.45
C ARG A 12 -16.80 -44.25 -7.81
N TYR A 13 -15.75 -43.84 -8.44
CA TYR A 13 -15.72 -42.54 -9.09
C TYR A 13 -16.63 -42.60 -10.30
N ASP A 14 -17.68 -41.77 -10.30
CA ASP A 14 -18.50 -41.58 -11.49
C ASP A 14 -17.65 -40.82 -12.53
N TYR A 15 -17.25 -41.52 -13.59
CA TYR A 15 -16.44 -40.96 -14.66
C TYR A 15 -17.10 -39.75 -15.31
N HIS A 16 -18.45 -39.77 -15.43
CA HIS A 16 -19.21 -38.62 -15.93
C HIS A 16 -19.17 -37.42 -14.98
N ALA A 17 -19.26 -37.65 -13.68
CA ALA A 17 -19.12 -36.59 -12.71
C ALA A 17 -17.71 -35.99 -12.75
N LEU A 18 -16.66 -36.83 -12.89
CA LEU A 18 -15.27 -36.37 -13.00
C LEU A 18 -15.04 -35.56 -14.30
N VAL A 19 -15.56 -36.05 -15.44
CA VAL A 19 -15.50 -35.36 -16.74
C VAL A 19 -16.28 -34.04 -16.69
N ASN A 20 -17.46 -34.02 -16.05
CA ASN A 20 -18.23 -32.78 -15.87
C ASN A 20 -17.54 -31.79 -14.95
N MET A 21 -16.89 -32.24 -13.88
CA MET A 21 -16.06 -31.38 -13.03
C MET A 21 -14.85 -30.81 -13.77
N MET A 22 -14.15 -31.62 -14.56
CA MET A 22 -13.04 -31.19 -15.42
C MET A 22 -13.52 -30.25 -16.54
N SER A 23 -14.67 -30.50 -17.14
CA SER A 23 -15.25 -29.63 -18.17
C SER A 23 -15.79 -28.32 -17.59
N ALA A 24 -16.35 -28.32 -16.40
CA ALA A 24 -16.81 -27.11 -15.72
C ALA A 24 -15.63 -26.20 -15.32
N SER A 25 -14.45 -26.78 -15.03
CA SER A 25 -13.23 -26.04 -14.71
C SER A 25 -12.60 -25.37 -15.95
N SER A 26 -12.93 -25.83 -17.16
CA SER A 26 -12.33 -25.34 -18.41
C SER A 26 -13.09 -24.17 -19.06
N THR A 27 -14.16 -23.67 -18.43
CA THR A 27 -15.03 -22.63 -19.02
C THR A 27 -14.98 -21.28 -18.29
N ARG A 28 -14.14 -21.11 -17.26
CA ARG A 28 -13.95 -19.80 -16.65
C ARG A 28 -13.16 -18.92 -17.62
N GLU A 29 -13.77 -17.82 -18.04
CA GLU A 29 -13.11 -16.79 -18.85
C GLU A 29 -12.02 -16.12 -18.00
N VAL A 30 -10.81 -16.05 -18.55
CA VAL A 30 -9.65 -15.43 -17.90
C VAL A 30 -9.59 -13.95 -18.32
N VAL A 31 -9.29 -13.09 -17.39
CA VAL A 31 -8.82 -11.73 -17.62
C VAL A 31 -7.32 -11.80 -17.44
N GLU A 32 -6.60 -11.74 -18.56
CA GLU A 32 -5.14 -11.82 -18.60
C GLU A 32 -4.52 -10.43 -18.43
N ASP A 33 -3.32 -10.39 -17.85
CA ASP A 33 -2.49 -9.19 -17.73
C ASP A 33 -3.18 -7.97 -17.09
N LEU A 34 -4.06 -8.18 -16.10
CA LEU A 34 -4.68 -7.07 -15.39
C LEU A 34 -3.64 -6.38 -14.50
N LEU A 35 -3.25 -5.18 -14.87
CA LEU A 35 -2.34 -4.35 -14.08
C LEU A 35 -3.08 -3.74 -12.89
N ILE A 36 -2.59 -4.02 -11.68
CA ILE A 36 -2.93 -3.29 -10.46
C ILE A 36 -1.78 -2.31 -10.20
N PRO A 37 -1.99 -1.00 -10.40
CA PRO A 37 -0.92 -0.01 -10.26
C PRO A 37 -0.44 0.15 -8.82
N GLU A 38 0.84 0.48 -8.65
CA GLU A 38 1.39 0.91 -7.37
C GLU A 38 0.65 2.15 -6.85
N GLY A 39 0.51 2.27 -5.54
CA GLY A 39 -0.19 3.38 -4.91
C GLY A 39 -1.73 3.34 -5.00
N TYR A 40 -2.33 2.29 -5.58
CA TYR A 40 -3.78 2.10 -5.50
C TYR A 40 -4.22 1.75 -4.09
N THR A 41 -5.34 2.34 -3.66
CA THR A 41 -6.01 1.95 -2.41
C THR A 41 -6.83 0.67 -2.61
N CYS A 42 -7.15 -0.04 -1.52
CA CYS A 42 -8.08 -1.18 -1.56
C CYS A 42 -9.39 -0.82 -2.28
N ARG A 43 -9.91 0.40 -2.08
CA ARG A 43 -11.11 0.89 -2.77
C ARG A 43 -10.92 0.90 -4.29
N GLN A 44 -9.81 1.45 -4.76
CA GLN A 44 -9.49 1.51 -6.19
C GLN A 44 -9.27 0.13 -6.79
N ILE A 45 -8.56 -0.75 -6.05
CA ILE A 45 -8.35 -2.14 -6.45
C ILE A 45 -9.69 -2.88 -6.57
N PHE A 46 -10.57 -2.76 -5.56
CA PHE A 46 -11.87 -3.44 -5.58
C PHE A 46 -12.77 -2.94 -6.71
N ALA A 47 -12.76 -1.63 -6.99
CA ALA A 47 -13.49 -1.06 -8.12
C ALA A 47 -12.96 -1.57 -9.47
N LEU A 48 -11.63 -1.65 -9.63
CA LEU A 48 -11.00 -2.17 -10.85
C LEU A 48 -11.31 -3.65 -11.08
N LEU A 49 -11.30 -4.46 -10.02
CA LEU A 49 -11.66 -5.88 -10.08
C LEU A 49 -13.14 -6.10 -10.43
N GLU A 50 -14.03 -5.24 -9.93
CA GLU A 50 -15.47 -5.26 -10.27
C GLU A 50 -15.72 -4.84 -11.71
N GLU A 51 -15.08 -3.78 -12.19
CA GLU A 51 -15.14 -3.31 -13.60
C GLU A 51 -14.75 -4.43 -14.57
N ASN A 52 -13.74 -5.22 -14.22
CA ASN A 52 -13.28 -6.36 -15.01
C ASN A 52 -14.08 -7.65 -14.74
N ARG A 53 -15.20 -7.60 -13.98
CA ARG A 53 -16.08 -8.72 -13.67
C ARG A 53 -15.39 -9.89 -12.98
N ILE A 54 -14.34 -9.62 -12.21
CA ILE A 54 -13.59 -10.64 -11.47
C ILE A 54 -14.34 -10.98 -10.18
N CYS A 55 -14.66 -9.95 -9.38
CA CYS A 55 -15.43 -10.07 -8.14
C CYS A 55 -16.06 -8.71 -7.80
N THR A 56 -17.21 -8.67 -7.12
CA THR A 56 -17.82 -7.41 -6.73
C THR A 56 -17.02 -6.72 -5.62
N ALA A 57 -16.97 -5.39 -5.65
CA ALA A 57 -16.31 -4.61 -4.60
C ALA A 57 -16.95 -4.85 -3.21
N GLN A 58 -18.25 -5.10 -3.19
CA GLN A 58 -18.99 -5.44 -1.96
C GLN A 58 -18.53 -6.77 -1.37
N ASP A 59 -18.42 -7.83 -2.19
CA ASP A 59 -17.98 -9.16 -1.71
C ASP A 59 -16.52 -9.14 -1.27
N LEU A 60 -15.66 -8.43 -2.01
CA LEU A 60 -14.25 -8.25 -1.64
C LEU A 60 -14.13 -7.52 -0.29
N SER A 61 -14.87 -6.42 -0.10
CA SER A 61 -14.88 -5.66 1.15
C SER A 61 -15.38 -6.50 2.34
N ALA A 62 -16.48 -7.23 2.14
CA ALA A 62 -17.06 -8.08 3.16
C ALA A 62 -16.11 -9.22 3.55
N TYR A 63 -15.45 -9.83 2.56
CA TYR A 63 -14.50 -10.91 2.81
C TYR A 63 -13.19 -10.39 3.42
N ALA A 64 -12.69 -9.24 2.98
CA ALA A 64 -11.56 -8.57 3.61
C ALA A 64 -11.82 -8.34 5.10
N ALA A 65 -13.00 -7.86 5.47
CA ALA A 65 -13.36 -7.61 6.87
C ALA A 65 -13.49 -8.89 7.71
N ASN A 66 -14.15 -9.94 7.21
CA ASN A 66 -14.64 -11.04 8.03
C ASN A 66 -14.36 -12.45 7.47
N GLY A 67 -13.83 -12.57 6.25
CA GLY A 67 -13.57 -13.85 5.61
C GLY A 67 -12.43 -14.64 6.28
N ALA A 68 -12.45 -15.96 6.13
CA ALA A 68 -11.36 -16.84 6.58
C ALA A 68 -10.23 -16.85 5.55
N LEU A 69 -9.26 -15.95 5.71
CA LEU A 69 -8.01 -15.95 4.95
C LEU A 69 -7.04 -17.01 5.48
N LYS A 70 -6.03 -17.36 4.67
CA LYS A 70 -4.86 -18.10 5.16
C LYS A 70 -4.22 -17.36 6.32
N ASP A 71 -3.46 -18.07 7.11
CA ASP A 71 -2.67 -17.49 8.20
C ASP A 71 -1.41 -16.84 7.63
N TYR A 72 -1.46 -15.51 7.48
CA TYR A 72 -0.32 -14.71 6.99
C TYR A 72 0.37 -14.03 8.15
N TRP A 73 1.66 -14.24 8.32
CA TRP A 73 2.50 -13.67 9.38
C TRP A 73 2.43 -12.13 9.43
N PHE A 74 2.33 -11.47 8.27
CA PHE A 74 2.29 -10.01 8.17
C PHE A 74 0.91 -9.41 8.52
N LEU A 75 -0.13 -10.23 8.67
CA LEU A 75 -1.45 -9.80 9.11
C LEU A 75 -1.70 -10.01 10.61
N GLU A 76 -0.73 -10.54 11.35
CA GLU A 76 -0.88 -10.85 12.80
C GLU A 76 -1.34 -9.64 13.61
N ASN A 77 -0.84 -8.44 13.29
CA ASN A 77 -1.17 -7.18 13.97
C ASN A 77 -2.22 -6.33 13.23
N VAL A 78 -2.88 -6.88 12.22
CA VAL A 78 -3.93 -6.21 11.47
C VAL A 78 -5.29 -6.46 12.11
N THR A 79 -5.92 -5.41 12.62
CA THR A 79 -7.29 -5.51 13.14
C THR A 79 -8.27 -5.69 11.99
N ARG A 80 -8.94 -6.86 11.98
CA ARG A 80 -10.00 -7.17 11.00
C ARG A 80 -11.32 -6.54 11.44
N GLY A 81 -12.24 -6.41 10.52
CA GLY A 81 -13.60 -5.85 10.75
C GLY A 81 -13.90 -4.62 9.91
N ASP A 82 -12.90 -3.85 9.53
CA ASP A 82 -13.04 -2.77 8.55
C ASP A 82 -12.95 -3.32 7.11
N LYS A 83 -13.70 -2.71 6.20
CA LYS A 83 -13.77 -3.10 4.79
C LYS A 83 -12.45 -2.95 4.03
N TYR A 84 -11.54 -2.11 4.52
CA TYR A 84 -10.23 -1.84 3.94
C TYR A 84 -9.07 -2.24 4.87
N CYS A 85 -9.31 -3.17 5.79
CA CYS A 85 -8.28 -3.63 6.74
C CYS A 85 -7.04 -4.28 6.09
N LEU A 86 -7.11 -4.64 4.81
CA LEU A 86 -5.99 -5.18 4.03
C LEU A 86 -5.20 -4.08 3.28
N GLU A 87 -5.49 -2.79 3.56
CA GLU A 87 -4.76 -1.68 2.95
C GLU A 87 -3.25 -1.82 3.20
N GLY A 88 -2.49 -1.69 2.13
CA GLY A 88 -1.03 -1.84 2.14
C GLY A 88 -0.53 -3.27 1.84
N PHE A 89 -1.39 -4.28 1.91
CA PHE A 89 -1.00 -5.69 1.77
C PHE A 89 -1.50 -6.37 0.47
N LEU A 90 -2.31 -5.70 -0.33
CA LEU A 90 -2.71 -6.18 -1.66
C LEU A 90 -1.65 -5.76 -2.68
N PHE A 91 -0.59 -6.57 -2.82
CA PHE A 91 0.60 -6.17 -3.58
C PHE A 91 0.26 -5.77 -5.02
N PRO A 92 0.69 -4.57 -5.49
CA PRO A 92 0.50 -4.13 -6.87
C PRO A 92 1.39 -4.95 -7.82
N ASP A 93 0.79 -5.50 -8.86
CA ASP A 93 1.46 -6.28 -9.89
C ASP A 93 0.50 -6.51 -11.09
N THR A 94 0.95 -7.22 -12.08
CA THR A 94 0.09 -7.71 -13.16
C THR A 94 -0.41 -9.13 -12.84
N TYR A 95 -1.72 -9.32 -12.89
CA TYR A 95 -2.38 -10.56 -12.49
C TYR A 95 -3.30 -11.12 -13.58
N ASP A 96 -3.34 -12.45 -13.67
CA ASP A 96 -4.41 -13.15 -14.36
C ASP A 96 -5.50 -13.54 -13.37
N PHE A 97 -6.73 -13.17 -13.64
CA PHE A 97 -7.88 -13.55 -12.83
C PHE A 97 -8.95 -14.25 -13.66
N TYR A 98 -9.68 -15.15 -13.04
CA TYR A 98 -10.91 -15.67 -13.67
C TYR A 98 -12.07 -14.72 -13.40
N LYS A 99 -12.96 -14.51 -14.38
CA LYS A 99 -14.24 -13.86 -14.15
C LYS A 99 -15.06 -14.64 -13.14
N ASN A 100 -15.81 -13.91 -12.29
CA ASN A 100 -16.62 -14.47 -11.21
C ASN A 100 -15.80 -15.34 -10.22
N SER A 101 -14.56 -14.96 -9.96
CA SER A 101 -13.74 -15.55 -8.90
C SER A 101 -14.35 -15.28 -7.53
N SER A 102 -14.13 -16.17 -6.58
CA SER A 102 -14.49 -15.90 -5.20
C SER A 102 -13.61 -14.80 -4.61
N PRO A 103 -14.11 -13.99 -3.67
CA PRO A 103 -13.30 -12.95 -3.02
C PRO A 103 -12.07 -13.54 -2.32
N ARG A 104 -12.16 -14.77 -1.82
CA ARG A 104 -11.03 -15.48 -1.26
C ARG A 104 -9.90 -15.71 -2.27
N GLU A 105 -10.24 -16.27 -3.45
CA GLU A 105 -9.26 -16.54 -4.50
C GLU A 105 -8.53 -15.26 -4.92
N VAL A 106 -9.26 -14.16 -5.05
CA VAL A 106 -8.72 -12.86 -5.46
C VAL A 106 -7.79 -12.28 -4.40
N LEU A 107 -8.28 -12.17 -3.15
CA LEU A 107 -7.51 -11.55 -2.08
C LEU A 107 -6.29 -12.39 -1.70
N GLU A 108 -6.44 -13.72 -1.57
CA GLU A 108 -5.30 -14.59 -1.25
C GLU A 108 -4.23 -14.55 -2.36
N LYS A 109 -4.60 -14.41 -3.64
CA LYS A 109 -3.63 -14.28 -4.72
C LYS A 109 -2.75 -13.03 -4.58
N MET A 110 -3.35 -11.90 -4.19
CA MET A 110 -2.61 -10.65 -3.99
C MET A 110 -1.79 -10.66 -2.69
N LEU A 111 -2.33 -11.29 -1.62
CA LEU A 111 -1.62 -11.50 -0.35
C LEU A 111 -0.46 -12.50 -0.49
N ASP A 112 -0.64 -13.59 -1.24
CA ASP A 112 0.43 -14.54 -1.56
C ASP A 112 1.58 -13.83 -2.31
N ASN A 113 1.25 -12.86 -3.19
CA ASN A 113 2.27 -12.07 -3.87
C ASN A 113 2.98 -11.09 -2.91
N PHE A 114 2.28 -10.48 -1.95
CA PHE A 114 2.92 -9.69 -0.90
C PHE A 114 3.91 -10.56 -0.10
N ASP A 115 3.50 -11.75 0.33
CA ASP A 115 4.35 -12.69 1.06
C ASP A 115 5.62 -13.08 0.27
N TYR A 116 5.47 -13.29 -1.03
CA TYR A 116 6.59 -13.60 -1.93
C TYR A 116 7.54 -12.39 -2.13
N ARG A 117 6.98 -11.19 -2.31
CA ARG A 117 7.76 -9.96 -2.59
C ARG A 117 8.45 -9.42 -1.34
N PHE A 118 7.83 -9.54 -0.16
CA PHE A 118 8.43 -9.16 1.10
C PHE A 118 9.30 -10.31 1.63
N SER A 119 10.51 -10.42 1.07
CA SER A 119 11.42 -11.55 1.28
C SER A 119 11.90 -11.70 2.73
N GLU A 120 12.53 -12.85 3.04
CA GLU A 120 13.13 -13.06 4.37
C GLU A 120 14.24 -12.06 4.66
N GLU A 121 15.01 -11.61 3.65
CA GLU A 121 16.00 -10.56 3.78
C GLU A 121 15.34 -9.23 4.18
N MET A 122 14.21 -8.88 3.60
CA MET A 122 13.45 -7.69 3.98
C MET A 122 12.90 -7.80 5.40
N ARG A 123 12.46 -8.99 5.82
CA ARG A 123 12.05 -9.24 7.23
C ARG A 123 13.20 -8.99 8.20
N ALA A 124 14.39 -9.50 7.89
CA ALA A 124 15.59 -9.28 8.70
C ALA A 124 16.02 -7.81 8.75
N GLN A 125 15.72 -7.01 7.72
CA GLN A 125 16.00 -5.57 7.70
C GLN A 125 15.14 -4.79 8.72
N ILE A 126 13.96 -5.30 9.13
CA ILE A 126 13.16 -4.68 10.20
C ILE A 126 13.96 -4.62 11.50
N ASP A 127 14.69 -5.67 11.84
CA ASP A 127 15.53 -5.69 13.05
C ASP A 127 16.65 -4.65 12.96
N THR A 128 17.26 -4.48 11.78
CA THR A 128 18.28 -3.46 11.54
C THR A 128 17.70 -2.06 11.65
N LEU A 129 16.54 -1.82 11.05
CA LEU A 129 15.81 -0.56 11.12
C LEU A 129 15.49 -0.21 12.58
N ASN A 130 14.99 -1.18 13.34
CA ASN A 130 14.67 -1.02 14.76
C ASN A 130 15.92 -0.72 15.62
N ALA A 131 17.06 -1.28 15.27
CA ALA A 131 18.31 -1.05 15.99
C ALA A 131 18.97 0.30 15.70
N THR A 132 18.66 0.93 14.54
CA THR A 132 19.46 2.07 14.04
C THR A 132 18.64 3.34 13.78
N VAL A 133 17.34 3.23 13.55
CA VAL A 133 16.53 4.35 13.06
C VAL A 133 15.30 4.61 13.92
N THR A 134 14.61 3.56 14.38
CA THR A 134 13.36 3.68 15.12
C THR A 134 13.58 3.51 16.63
N ASP A 135 12.50 3.55 17.40
CA ASP A 135 12.49 3.25 18.84
C ASP A 135 12.46 1.75 19.18
N GLY A 136 12.57 0.88 18.16
CA GLY A 136 12.55 -0.57 18.30
C GLY A 136 11.15 -1.21 18.23
N SER A 137 10.10 -0.45 17.94
CA SER A 137 8.71 -0.92 17.96
C SER A 137 8.16 -1.29 16.58
N PHE A 138 8.89 -1.05 15.50
CA PHE A 138 8.38 -1.28 14.14
C PHE A 138 8.25 -2.75 13.82
N THR A 139 7.10 -3.09 13.28
CA THR A 139 6.79 -4.38 12.66
C THR A 139 6.62 -4.19 11.15
N VAL A 140 6.31 -5.26 10.42
CA VAL A 140 5.97 -5.17 8.99
C VAL A 140 4.82 -4.17 8.75
N ARG A 141 3.91 -4.03 9.71
CA ARG A 141 2.78 -3.12 9.61
C ARG A 141 3.23 -1.65 9.57
N GLU A 142 4.07 -1.22 10.50
CA GLU A 142 4.60 0.15 10.54
C GLU A 142 5.48 0.44 9.33
N VAL A 143 6.31 -0.51 8.89
CA VAL A 143 7.08 -0.42 7.65
C VAL A 143 6.15 -0.22 6.44
N THR A 144 5.06 -0.96 6.35
CA THR A 144 4.09 -0.83 5.25
C THR A 144 3.34 0.51 5.29
N ILE A 145 3.05 1.04 6.50
CA ILE A 145 2.50 2.40 6.65
C ILE A 145 3.48 3.43 6.07
N VAL A 146 4.74 3.41 6.49
CA VAL A 146 5.77 4.33 5.97
C VAL A 146 5.93 4.17 4.46
N ALA A 147 5.98 2.94 3.95
CA ALA A 147 6.07 2.67 2.52
C ALA A 147 4.88 3.26 1.74
N SER A 148 3.66 3.19 2.29
CA SER A 148 2.47 3.76 1.66
C SER A 148 2.50 5.29 1.61
N LEU A 149 3.10 5.93 2.63
CA LEU A 149 3.32 7.37 2.64
C LEU A 149 4.37 7.77 1.58
N ILE A 150 5.50 7.05 1.52
CA ILE A 150 6.54 7.25 0.51
C ILE A 150 5.96 7.11 -0.89
N GLU A 151 5.17 6.05 -1.15
CA GLU A 151 4.54 5.78 -2.44
C GLU A 151 3.70 6.95 -2.95
N LYS A 152 3.01 7.65 -2.04
CA LYS A 152 2.14 8.78 -2.37
C LYS A 152 2.87 10.12 -2.48
N GLU A 153 4.08 10.22 -1.92
CA GLU A 153 4.89 11.45 -1.90
C GLU A 153 6.01 11.45 -2.95
N THR A 154 6.41 10.28 -3.45
CA THR A 154 7.58 10.15 -4.32
C THR A 154 7.26 10.55 -5.76
N ALA A 155 8.00 11.50 -6.31
CA ALA A 155 7.97 11.82 -7.74
C ALA A 155 8.80 10.83 -8.57
N SER A 156 9.81 10.19 -7.97
CA SER A 156 10.71 9.23 -8.60
C SER A 156 11.21 8.21 -7.57
N ALA A 157 11.27 6.94 -7.94
CA ALA A 157 11.78 5.87 -7.08
C ALA A 157 13.21 6.13 -6.55
N SER A 158 14.03 6.92 -7.24
CA SER A 158 15.36 7.29 -6.79
C SER A 158 15.37 8.23 -5.57
N GLU A 159 14.26 8.92 -5.28
CA GLU A 159 14.12 9.82 -4.14
C GLU A 159 13.51 9.13 -2.92
N SER A 160 12.90 7.95 -3.10
CA SER A 160 12.18 7.23 -2.05
C SER A 160 13.01 7.03 -0.77
N PRO A 161 14.30 6.62 -0.81
CA PRO A 161 15.10 6.47 0.40
C PRO A 161 15.34 7.79 1.15
N ARG A 162 15.43 8.91 0.42
CA ARG A 162 15.59 10.24 1.01
C ARG A 162 14.29 10.75 1.63
N ILE A 163 13.15 10.54 0.99
CA ILE A 163 11.84 10.85 1.55
C ILE A 163 11.60 9.98 2.81
N ALA A 164 11.97 8.69 2.79
CA ALA A 164 11.95 7.84 3.96
C ALA A 164 12.74 8.45 5.13
N GLY A 165 13.97 8.91 4.85
CA GLY A 165 14.80 9.59 5.86
C GLY A 165 14.13 10.83 6.47
N VAL A 166 13.42 11.64 5.66
CA VAL A 166 12.65 12.79 6.19
C VAL A 166 11.51 12.31 7.11
N ILE A 167 10.77 11.27 6.70
CA ILE A 167 9.68 10.73 7.52
C ILE A 167 10.22 10.24 8.87
N TYR A 168 11.30 9.47 8.87
CA TYR A 168 11.91 8.98 10.11
C TYR A 168 12.52 10.10 10.96
N ASN A 169 13.14 11.10 10.35
CA ASN A 169 13.61 12.28 11.07
C ASN A 169 12.46 12.99 11.81
N ARG A 170 11.32 13.16 11.16
CA ARG A 170 10.14 13.77 11.78
C ARG A 170 9.55 12.90 12.89
N LEU A 171 9.60 11.59 12.78
CA LEU A 171 9.04 10.67 13.78
C LEU A 171 9.90 10.59 15.05
N PHE A 172 11.23 10.58 14.93
CA PHE A 172 12.13 10.17 16.01
C PHE A 172 13.10 11.27 16.51
N HIS A 173 13.13 12.43 15.84
CA HIS A 173 13.99 13.52 16.30
C HIS A 173 13.22 14.48 17.22
N TRP A 174 13.76 14.68 18.44
CA TRP A 174 13.10 15.41 19.54
C TRP A 174 12.86 16.91 19.28
N ASP A 175 13.61 17.51 18.36
CA ASP A 175 13.48 18.92 18.00
C ASP A 175 12.33 19.20 17.01
N TYR A 176 11.61 18.15 16.61
CA TYR A 176 10.46 18.23 15.71
C TYR A 176 9.21 17.62 16.37
N PRO A 177 8.03 18.20 16.19
CA PRO A 177 6.81 17.77 16.89
C PRO A 177 6.21 16.44 16.40
N ALA A 178 6.93 15.61 15.66
CA ALA A 178 6.49 14.33 15.10
C ALA A 178 5.22 14.40 14.22
N LEU A 179 4.91 15.59 13.67
CA LEU A 179 3.85 15.80 12.69
C LEU A 179 4.41 15.52 11.29
N LEU A 180 3.80 14.58 10.58
CA LEU A 180 4.31 14.22 9.25
C LEU A 180 3.92 15.23 8.17
N ASN A 181 2.79 15.94 8.32
CA ASN A 181 2.30 16.96 7.39
C ASN A 181 2.25 16.43 5.95
N ILE A 182 1.64 15.26 5.76
CA ILE A 182 1.53 14.56 4.47
C ILE A 182 0.10 14.73 3.95
N ASP A 183 -0.04 15.44 2.84
CA ASP A 183 -1.32 15.75 2.20
C ASP A 183 -2.06 14.49 1.72
N ALA A 184 -1.32 13.50 1.23
CA ALA A 184 -1.88 12.25 0.75
C ALA A 184 -2.66 11.48 1.83
N ALA A 185 -2.28 11.62 3.10
CA ALA A 185 -3.01 11.02 4.22
C ALA A 185 -4.38 11.68 4.45
N ILE A 186 -4.49 13.00 4.24
CA ILE A 186 -5.77 13.71 4.28
C ILE A 186 -6.64 13.33 3.09
N ILE A 187 -6.08 13.28 1.88
CA ILE A 187 -6.78 12.84 0.67
C ILE A 187 -7.35 11.43 0.86
N TYR A 188 -6.59 10.53 1.48
CA TYR A 188 -7.08 9.19 1.81
C TYR A 188 -8.28 9.24 2.78
N ALA A 189 -8.19 10.05 3.83
CA ALA A 189 -9.27 10.23 4.80
C ALA A 189 -10.54 10.86 4.19
N GLN A 190 -10.39 11.68 3.16
CA GLN A 190 -11.45 12.29 2.37
C GLN A 190 -11.95 11.39 1.22
N ASP A 191 -11.72 10.09 1.30
CA ASP A 191 -12.15 9.10 0.29
C ASP A 191 -11.51 9.29 -1.11
N GLY A 192 -10.44 10.04 -1.23
CA GLY A 192 -9.73 10.28 -2.48
C GLY A 192 -10.45 11.21 -3.48
N VAL A 193 -11.55 11.85 -3.09
CA VAL A 193 -12.46 12.61 -3.97
C VAL A 193 -12.34 14.12 -3.76
N SER A 194 -11.35 14.62 -3.03
CA SER A 194 -11.28 16.04 -2.70
C SER A 194 -10.31 16.79 -3.61
N ASP A 195 -10.79 17.82 -4.29
CA ASP A 195 -9.97 18.82 -4.98
C ASP A 195 -9.35 19.83 -4.00
N HIS A 196 -9.70 19.72 -2.71
CA HIS A 196 -9.23 20.57 -1.63
C HIS A 196 -8.73 19.76 -0.46
N ILE A 197 -7.52 20.06 0.01
CA ILE A 197 -6.90 19.43 1.18
C ILE A 197 -7.34 20.19 2.43
N ASP A 198 -8.20 19.56 3.25
CA ASP A 198 -8.66 20.13 4.51
C ASP A 198 -7.72 19.74 5.65
N THR A 199 -6.72 20.57 5.92
CA THR A 199 -5.77 20.35 7.03
C THR A 199 -6.42 20.49 8.41
N SER A 200 -7.69 20.89 8.51
CA SER A 200 -8.46 20.95 9.75
C SER A 200 -9.39 19.75 9.96
N LEU A 201 -9.41 18.80 9.01
CA LEU A 201 -10.26 17.61 9.09
C LEU A 201 -10.01 16.84 10.39
N ASP A 202 -11.05 16.60 11.17
CA ASP A 202 -11.00 15.75 12.37
C ASP A 202 -10.98 14.28 11.96
N SER A 203 -9.78 13.76 11.72
CA SER A 203 -9.54 12.37 11.31
C SER A 203 -8.22 11.88 11.90
N PRO A 204 -8.14 10.63 12.37
CA PRO A 204 -6.89 10.05 12.84
C PRO A 204 -5.81 9.91 11.75
N TYR A 205 -6.19 10.07 10.48
CA TYR A 205 -5.25 10.14 9.35
C TYR A 205 -4.69 11.55 9.12
N ASN A 206 -5.18 12.57 9.83
CA ASN A 206 -4.69 13.94 9.65
C ASN A 206 -3.33 14.12 10.32
N THR A 207 -2.29 13.97 9.53
CA THR A 207 -0.89 14.09 9.96
C THR A 207 -0.44 15.53 10.26
N TYR A 208 -1.32 16.53 10.10
CA TYR A 208 -1.13 17.91 10.56
C TYR A 208 -1.62 18.12 11.98
N LEU A 209 -2.52 17.26 12.49
CA LEU A 209 -3.11 17.38 13.82
C LEU A 209 -2.65 16.27 14.77
N HIS A 210 -2.33 15.09 14.24
CA HIS A 210 -1.94 13.92 15.01
C HIS A 210 -0.48 13.55 14.78
N VAL A 211 0.24 13.33 15.87
CA VAL A 211 1.65 12.94 15.86
C VAL A 211 1.79 11.46 15.51
N GLY A 212 2.90 11.11 14.89
CA GLY A 212 3.23 9.73 14.56
C GLY A 212 2.64 9.24 13.23
N LEU A 213 2.55 7.93 13.08
CA LEU A 213 2.06 7.27 11.87
C LEU A 213 0.53 7.32 11.78
N THR A 214 0.03 7.21 10.55
CA THR A 214 -1.40 6.97 10.29
C THR A 214 -1.86 5.63 10.87
N PRO A 215 -3.17 5.46 11.19
CA PRO A 215 -3.68 4.20 11.77
C PRO A 215 -3.47 2.98 10.91
N THR A 216 -3.46 3.12 9.58
CA THR A 216 -3.20 2.06 8.60
C THR A 216 -2.39 2.63 7.43
N PRO A 217 -1.84 1.79 6.53
CA PRO A 217 -1.38 2.26 5.23
C PRO A 217 -2.47 3.05 4.51
N ILE A 218 -2.09 3.99 3.65
CA ILE A 218 -3.01 4.84 2.86
C ILE A 218 -3.06 4.45 1.38
N ALA A 219 -2.29 3.42 1.00
CA ALA A 219 -2.24 2.84 -0.34
C ALA A 219 -1.52 1.50 -0.27
N ASN A 220 -1.56 0.73 -1.36
CA ASN A 220 -0.74 -0.47 -1.53
C ASN A 220 0.57 -0.08 -2.23
N PRO A 221 1.70 -0.09 -1.50
CA PRO A 221 2.97 0.37 -2.03
C PRO A 221 3.63 -0.67 -2.93
N GLY A 222 4.43 -0.20 -3.89
CA GLY A 222 5.32 -1.03 -4.68
C GLY A 222 6.57 -1.45 -3.90
N LEU A 223 7.35 -2.34 -4.53
CA LEU A 223 8.57 -2.88 -3.92
C LEU A 223 9.60 -1.80 -3.59
N ALA A 224 9.75 -0.79 -4.45
CA ALA A 224 10.70 0.31 -4.25
C ALA A 224 10.40 1.10 -2.97
N SER A 225 9.14 1.39 -2.69
CA SER A 225 8.70 2.11 -1.49
C SER A 225 8.87 1.25 -0.22
N LEU A 226 8.61 -0.07 -0.29
CA LEU A 226 8.88 -1.01 0.81
C LEU A 226 10.37 -1.08 1.13
N GLN A 227 11.22 -1.16 0.11
CA GLN A 227 12.68 -1.17 0.27
C GLN A 227 13.20 0.16 0.83
N ALA A 228 12.66 1.28 0.39
CA ALA A 228 13.02 2.60 0.90
C ALA A 228 12.62 2.78 2.37
N ALA A 229 11.45 2.29 2.77
CA ALA A 229 11.02 2.30 4.17
C ALA A 229 11.94 1.47 5.08
N LEU A 230 12.48 0.36 4.57
CA LEU A 230 13.42 -0.49 5.30
C LEU A 230 14.85 0.07 5.32
N ASN A 231 15.23 0.84 4.30
CA ASN A 231 16.60 1.35 4.11
C ASN A 231 16.58 2.87 3.84
N PRO A 232 16.17 3.69 4.83
CA PRO A 232 16.15 5.14 4.65
C PRO A 232 17.55 5.71 4.47
N GLU A 233 17.68 6.74 3.62
CA GLU A 233 18.92 7.51 3.50
C GLU A 233 19.15 8.30 4.80
N SER A 234 20.35 8.23 5.35
CA SER A 234 20.73 8.97 6.55
C SER A 234 21.12 10.41 6.19
N HIS A 235 20.39 11.38 6.66
CA HIS A 235 20.61 12.81 6.48
C HIS A 235 19.86 13.62 7.56
N ASN A 236 19.98 14.94 7.52
CA ASN A 236 19.35 15.86 8.48
C ASN A 236 18.23 16.71 7.86
N TYR A 237 17.62 16.27 6.76
CA TYR A 237 16.48 16.97 6.17
C TYR A 237 15.18 16.68 6.92
N TYR A 238 14.36 17.71 7.07
CA TYR A 238 13.02 17.67 7.65
C TYR A 238 11.93 18.08 6.67
N TYR A 239 12.30 18.69 5.55
CA TYR A 239 11.38 19.26 4.59
C TYR A 239 11.77 18.87 3.17
N TYR A 240 10.77 18.78 2.32
CA TYR A 240 10.93 18.65 0.87
C TYR A 240 9.81 19.41 0.15
N VAL A 241 10.06 19.86 -1.05
CA VAL A 241 9.09 20.50 -1.95
C VAL A 241 9.41 20.12 -3.38
N LEU A 242 8.38 19.79 -4.15
CA LEU A 242 8.55 19.44 -5.56
C LEU A 242 8.96 20.68 -6.37
N ASN A 243 10.04 20.58 -7.12
CA ASN A 243 10.42 21.58 -8.11
C ASN A 243 9.69 21.27 -9.43
N PRO A 244 8.71 22.07 -9.85
CA PRO A 244 7.90 21.81 -11.03
C PRO A 244 8.68 21.87 -12.34
N ALA A 245 9.84 22.54 -12.35
CA ALA A 245 10.69 22.66 -13.55
C ALA A 245 11.53 21.39 -13.81
N THR A 246 11.87 20.64 -12.76
CA THR A 246 12.71 19.43 -12.87
C THR A 246 11.95 18.15 -12.59
N GLY A 247 10.79 18.22 -11.93
CA GLY A 247 10.04 17.07 -11.44
C GLY A 247 10.73 16.36 -10.26
N ALA A 248 11.77 16.94 -9.68
CA ALA A 248 12.50 16.39 -8.54
C ALA A 248 12.22 17.21 -7.27
N HIS A 249 12.35 16.56 -6.09
CA HIS A 249 12.20 17.26 -4.82
C HIS A 249 13.47 18.02 -4.44
N GLN A 250 13.27 19.22 -3.89
CA GLN A 250 14.28 19.99 -3.18
C GLN A 250 14.14 19.75 -1.68
N PHE A 251 15.20 19.29 -1.05
CA PHE A 251 15.23 18.97 0.39
C PHE A 251 15.86 20.11 1.18
N SER A 252 15.39 20.32 2.41
CA SER A 252 15.92 21.36 3.32
C SER A 252 15.89 20.90 4.78
N THR A 253 16.75 21.52 5.58
CA THR A 253 16.91 21.21 7.00
C THR A 253 16.01 22.10 7.85
N THR A 254 15.82 23.37 7.44
CA THR A 254 15.04 24.34 8.20
C THR A 254 13.76 24.74 7.49
N GLN A 255 12.80 25.25 8.25
CA GLN A 255 11.56 25.77 7.71
C GLN A 255 11.80 26.99 6.82
N GLU A 256 12.76 27.86 7.19
CA GLU A 256 13.11 29.04 6.44
C GLU A 256 13.62 28.69 5.04
N GLU A 257 14.50 27.69 4.92
CA GLU A 257 14.98 27.19 3.63
C GLU A 257 13.81 26.62 2.80
N HIS A 258 12.94 25.84 3.44
CA HIS A 258 11.76 25.28 2.78
C HIS A 258 10.84 26.35 2.20
N GLU A 259 10.52 27.39 2.99
CA GLU A 259 9.69 28.51 2.52
C GLU A 259 10.36 29.30 1.39
N GLN A 260 11.69 29.46 1.42
CA GLN A 260 12.44 30.08 0.32
C GLN A 260 12.31 29.28 -0.96
N TYR A 261 12.46 27.96 -0.93
CA TYR A 261 12.26 27.10 -2.11
C TYR A 261 10.82 27.14 -2.61
N ARG A 262 9.84 27.08 -1.73
CA ARG A 262 8.43 27.23 -2.10
C ARG A 262 8.14 28.53 -2.84
N ALA A 263 8.63 29.65 -2.29
CA ALA A 263 8.47 30.96 -2.92
C ALA A 263 9.18 31.05 -4.28
N GLN A 264 10.40 30.52 -4.37
CA GLN A 264 11.16 30.48 -5.63
C GLN A 264 10.42 29.68 -6.73
N PHE A 265 9.91 28.49 -6.38
CA PHE A 265 9.22 27.64 -7.35
C PHE A 265 7.85 28.21 -7.76
N ALA A 266 7.13 28.82 -6.84
CA ALA A 266 5.89 29.52 -7.14
C ALA A 266 6.12 30.71 -8.11
N ALA A 267 7.17 31.49 -7.88
CA ALA A 267 7.53 32.60 -8.77
C ALA A 267 7.95 32.12 -10.18
N ALA A 268 8.71 31.03 -10.25
CA ALA A 268 9.12 30.42 -11.51
C ALA A 268 7.92 29.88 -12.31
N ALA A 269 6.97 29.22 -11.65
CA ALA A 269 5.75 28.72 -12.26
C ALA A 269 4.86 29.87 -12.80
N ALA A 270 4.72 30.96 -12.04
CA ALA A 270 3.97 32.13 -12.45
C ALA A 270 4.61 32.84 -13.68
N ALA A 271 5.94 32.91 -13.73
CA ALA A 271 6.67 33.48 -14.87
C ALA A 271 6.50 32.64 -16.14
N ALA A 272 6.49 31.29 -16.00
CA ALA A 272 6.29 30.40 -17.14
C ALA A 272 4.85 30.49 -17.73
N SER A 273 3.83 30.60 -16.87
CA SER A 273 2.43 30.74 -17.32
C SER A 273 2.18 32.05 -18.07
N THR A 274 2.81 33.17 -17.69
CA THR A 274 2.70 34.46 -18.39
C THR A 274 3.38 34.48 -19.76
N GLN A 275 4.38 33.60 -19.98
CA GLN A 275 5.04 33.48 -21.30
C GLN A 275 4.21 32.65 -22.29
N SER A 276 3.44 31.67 -21.81
CA SER A 276 2.59 30.81 -22.66
C SER A 276 1.28 31.48 -23.11
N GLU A 277 0.84 32.54 -22.43
CA GLU A 277 -0.35 33.32 -22.82
C GLU A 277 -0.03 34.47 -23.81
N GLY A 278 1.25 34.71 -24.10
CA GLY A 278 1.73 35.79 -24.97
C GLY A 278 2.12 35.34 -26.40
N GLU A 279 2.04 34.04 -26.72
CA GLU A 279 2.24 33.46 -28.05
C GLU A 279 0.88 33.05 -28.67
#